data_732699dff9aed849c6b48f923c42d05a
#
_entry.id   732699dff9aed849c6b48f923c42d05a
#
_cell.length_a   1.000
_cell.length_b   1.000
_cell.length_c   1.000
_cell.angle_alpha   90.00
_cell.angle_beta   90.00
_cell.angle_gamma   90.00
#
_symmetry.space_group_name_H-M   'P 1'
#
loop_
_entity.id
_entity.type
_entity.pdbx_description
1 polymer ?
#
loop_
_entity_poly.entity_id
_entity_poly.type
_entity_poly.pdbx_seq_one_letter_code
_entity_poly.pdbx_strand_id
1 'polypeptide(L)'
;MRSIRNAIQNSYAASRSMAVRLVLYWFIMALLLVAAILSILMATGVLSHPARQLASALDIQQKNTYAALDAQMDELTAHSVAISEKLGRELDTFLAAKGIPFDALNDDPATIAELEKRLYAPLSSTLSAASCSGIFFCLNVTANTELPNADVLRAGLYLRYTGLQPTVASEQDAVCFRGAAEAARGLRLQMHNRWNPELNTALIPGSERVSA
;
A
#
# COMPACT_ATOMS: atom_id res chain seq x y z
N MET A 1 93.77 8.03 -10.29
CA MET A 1 92.45 7.25 -10.34
C MET A 1 91.39 7.73 -9.37
N ARG A 2 91.66 8.26 -8.17
CA ARG A 2 90.64 8.79 -7.23
C ARG A 2 89.83 9.98 -7.74
N SER A 3 90.48 10.89 -8.56
CA SER A 3 89.80 12.08 -9.06
C SER A 3 88.69 11.80 -10.05
N ILE A 4 88.84 10.83 -10.93
CA ILE A 4 87.81 10.45 -11.94
C ILE A 4 86.59 9.78 -11.24
N ARG A 5 86.86 8.99 -10.23
CA ARG A 5 85.79 8.33 -9.47
C ARG A 5 84.91 9.32 -8.71
N ASN A 6 85.53 10.35 -8.13
CA ASN A 6 84.81 11.42 -7.44
C ASN A 6 84.05 12.33 -8.41
N ALA A 7 84.52 12.59 -9.60
CA ALA A 7 83.85 13.35 -10.63
C ALA A 7 82.56 12.56 -11.12
N ILE A 8 82.74 11.26 -11.33
CA ILE A 8 81.63 10.42 -11.73
C ILE A 8 80.53 10.32 -10.62
N GLN A 9 80.98 10.17 -9.36
CA GLN A 9 80.00 10.15 -8.23
C GLN A 9 79.32 11.50 -8.07
N ASN A 10 79.99 12.62 -8.22
CA ASN A 10 79.30 13.93 -8.13
C ASN A 10 78.41 14.22 -9.31
N SER A 11 78.72 13.75 -10.53
CA SER A 11 77.83 13.88 -11.68
C SER A 11 76.53 13.01 -11.52
N TYR A 12 76.67 11.79 -10.96
CA TYR A 12 75.55 10.96 -10.63
C TYR A 12 74.68 11.57 -9.53
N ALA A 13 75.24 12.14 -8.50
CA ALA A 13 74.49 12.80 -7.41
C ALA A 13 73.80 14.07 -7.93
N ALA A 14 74.46 14.85 -8.80
CA ALA A 14 73.83 16.03 -9.42
C ALA A 14 72.67 15.67 -10.38
N SER A 15 72.88 14.62 -11.19
CA SER A 15 71.83 14.17 -12.11
C SER A 15 70.59 13.60 -11.35
N ARG A 16 70.79 12.84 -10.27
CA ARG A 16 69.75 12.37 -9.42
C ARG A 16 68.96 13.49 -8.70
N SER A 17 69.68 14.51 -8.25
CA SER A 17 69.13 15.74 -7.72
C SER A 17 68.27 16.48 -8.76
N MET A 18 68.74 16.53 -10.00
CA MET A 18 68.02 17.20 -11.09
C MET A 18 66.80 16.43 -11.54
N ALA A 19 66.88 15.10 -11.64
CA ALA A 19 65.80 14.24 -11.94
C ALA A 19 64.70 14.32 -10.87
N VAL A 20 65.04 14.30 -9.59
CA VAL A 20 64.14 14.44 -8.47
C VAL A 20 63.40 15.80 -8.49
N ARG A 21 64.12 16.87 -8.79
CA ARG A 21 63.55 18.22 -8.96
C ARG A 21 62.55 18.26 -10.12
N LEU A 22 62.93 17.67 -11.24
CA LEU A 22 62.03 17.60 -12.41
C LEU A 22 60.73 16.83 -12.11
N VAL A 23 60.85 15.68 -11.45
CA VAL A 23 59.71 14.89 -11.02
C VAL A 23 58.81 15.68 -10.03
N LEU A 24 59.44 16.40 -9.08
CA LEU A 24 58.70 17.23 -8.14
C LEU A 24 57.92 18.36 -8.83
N TYR A 25 58.57 19.05 -9.79
CA TYR A 25 57.87 20.08 -10.58
C TYR A 25 56.70 19.49 -11.40
N TRP A 26 56.92 18.34 -12.01
CA TRP A 26 55.84 17.66 -12.74
C TRP A 26 54.67 17.31 -11.82
N PHE A 27 54.95 16.82 -10.62
CA PHE A 27 53.96 16.49 -9.64
C PHE A 27 53.20 17.73 -9.16
N ILE A 28 53.89 18.82 -8.87
CA ILE A 28 53.25 20.10 -8.48
C ILE A 28 52.36 20.63 -9.62
N MET A 29 52.86 20.61 -10.87
CA MET A 29 52.06 21.04 -12.02
C MET A 29 50.84 20.18 -12.23
N ALA A 30 50.95 18.87 -12.09
CA ALA A 30 49.80 17.96 -12.17
C ALA A 30 48.77 18.25 -11.06
N LEU A 31 49.22 18.48 -9.84
CA LEU A 31 48.37 18.80 -8.70
C LEU A 31 47.63 20.13 -8.88
N LEU A 32 48.34 21.16 -9.38
CA LEU A 32 47.72 22.45 -9.71
C LEU A 32 46.68 22.34 -10.81
N LEU A 33 46.93 21.51 -11.82
CA LEU A 33 45.99 21.29 -12.93
C LEU A 33 44.73 20.58 -12.43
N VAL A 34 44.86 19.55 -11.60
CA VAL A 34 43.73 18.87 -10.97
C VAL A 34 42.92 19.83 -10.07
N ALA A 35 43.62 20.64 -9.26
CA ALA A 35 42.98 21.66 -8.42
C ALA A 35 42.21 22.71 -9.23
N ALA A 36 42.79 23.14 -10.37
CA ALA A 36 42.13 24.08 -11.28
C ALA A 36 40.87 23.46 -11.92
N ILE A 37 40.94 22.20 -12.38
CA ILE A 37 39.81 21.49 -12.94
C ILE A 37 38.70 21.34 -11.88
N LEU A 38 39.04 20.91 -10.67
CA LEU A 38 38.08 20.79 -9.57
C LEU A 38 37.44 22.14 -9.22
N SER A 39 38.21 23.20 -9.20
CA SER A 39 37.72 24.57 -8.96
C SER A 39 36.71 25.01 -10.02
N ILE A 40 37.01 24.73 -11.29
CA ILE A 40 36.10 25.03 -12.41
C ILE A 40 34.82 24.20 -12.27
N LEU A 41 34.89 22.89 -11.98
CA LEU A 41 33.74 22.02 -11.80
C LEU A 41 32.85 22.46 -10.62
N MET A 42 33.49 22.94 -9.53
CA MET A 42 32.75 23.51 -8.40
C MET A 42 32.10 24.85 -8.75
N ALA A 43 32.85 25.74 -9.42
CA ALA A 43 32.36 27.08 -9.81
C ALA A 43 31.23 27.01 -10.84
N THR A 44 31.30 26.06 -11.77
CA THR A 44 30.23 25.84 -12.77
C THR A 44 29.04 25.08 -12.20
N GLY A 45 29.12 24.58 -10.97
CA GLY A 45 28.02 23.82 -10.33
C GLY A 45 27.74 22.45 -10.96
N VAL A 46 28.56 21.98 -11.89
CA VAL A 46 28.36 20.70 -12.58
C VAL A 46 28.21 19.53 -11.58
N LEU A 47 28.87 19.59 -10.44
CA LEU A 47 28.77 18.58 -9.38
C LEU A 47 27.53 18.73 -8.50
N SER A 48 26.95 19.94 -8.39
CA SER A 48 25.79 20.20 -7.53
C SER A 48 24.46 20.24 -8.28
N HIS A 49 24.47 20.51 -9.58
CA HIS A 49 23.27 20.55 -10.41
C HIS A 49 22.50 19.21 -10.45
N PRO A 50 23.14 18.03 -10.68
CA PRO A 50 22.40 16.78 -10.75
C PRO A 50 21.79 16.39 -9.41
N ALA A 51 22.42 16.69 -8.27
CA ALA A 51 21.87 16.42 -6.95
C ALA A 51 20.62 17.28 -6.65
N ARG A 52 20.64 18.55 -7.03
CA ARG A 52 19.47 19.45 -6.88
C ARG A 52 18.33 19.07 -7.82
N GLN A 53 18.65 18.71 -9.07
CA GLN A 53 17.65 18.25 -10.03
C GLN A 53 17.00 16.94 -9.56
N LEU A 54 17.79 15.99 -9.05
CA LEU A 54 17.26 14.76 -8.49
C LEU A 54 16.37 15.01 -7.27
N ALA A 55 16.79 15.87 -6.35
CA ALA A 55 16.01 16.25 -5.17
C ALA A 55 14.67 16.90 -5.57
N SER A 56 14.67 17.83 -6.53
CA SER A 56 13.45 18.46 -7.02
C SER A 56 12.53 17.49 -7.77
N ALA A 57 13.11 16.57 -8.57
CA ALA A 57 12.35 15.55 -9.26
C ALA A 57 11.68 14.57 -8.28
N LEU A 58 12.40 14.17 -7.22
CA LEU A 58 11.85 13.33 -6.14
C LEU A 58 10.75 14.05 -5.36
N ASP A 59 10.91 15.34 -5.04
CA ASP A 59 9.88 16.13 -4.36
C ASP A 59 8.60 16.24 -5.21
N ILE A 60 8.73 16.50 -6.50
CA ILE A 60 7.61 16.53 -7.44
C ILE A 60 6.94 15.16 -7.53
N GLN A 61 7.71 14.10 -7.69
CA GLN A 61 7.18 12.74 -7.76
C GLN A 61 6.46 12.35 -6.47
N GLN A 62 7.02 12.69 -5.31
CA GLN A 62 6.40 12.46 -4.02
C GLN A 62 5.05 13.21 -3.90
N LYS A 63 5.02 14.50 -4.26
CA LYS A 63 3.79 15.31 -4.25
C LYS A 63 2.72 14.74 -5.18
N ASN A 64 3.11 14.33 -6.38
CA ASN A 64 2.19 13.71 -7.33
C ASN A 64 1.65 12.36 -6.80
N THR A 65 2.50 11.56 -6.14
CA THR A 65 2.08 10.30 -5.52
C THR A 65 1.10 10.55 -4.37
N TYR A 66 1.35 11.53 -3.52
CA TYR A 66 0.40 11.90 -2.46
C TYR A 66 -0.92 12.41 -3.02
N ALA A 67 -0.89 13.28 -4.01
CA ALA A 67 -2.11 13.79 -4.62
C ALA A 67 -2.93 12.68 -5.30
N ALA A 68 -2.27 11.72 -5.96
CA ALA A 68 -2.93 10.57 -6.55
C ALA A 68 -3.54 9.64 -5.47
N LEU A 69 -2.83 9.44 -4.36
CA LEU A 69 -3.33 8.64 -3.23
C LEU A 69 -4.53 9.32 -2.55
N ASP A 70 -4.46 10.63 -2.31
CA ASP A 70 -5.58 11.41 -1.76
C ASP A 70 -6.81 11.31 -2.65
N ALA A 71 -6.66 11.51 -3.95
CA ALA A 71 -7.77 11.40 -4.89
C ALA A 71 -8.39 9.99 -4.89
N GLN A 72 -7.57 8.94 -4.80
CA GLN A 72 -8.05 7.57 -4.70
C GLN A 72 -8.78 7.31 -3.37
N MET A 73 -8.29 7.87 -2.26
CA MET A 73 -8.94 7.75 -0.96
C MET A 73 -10.28 8.49 -0.92
N ASP A 74 -10.36 9.68 -1.52
CA ASP A 74 -11.60 10.44 -1.65
C ASP A 74 -12.65 9.67 -2.48
N GLU A 75 -12.22 9.06 -3.58
CA GLU A 75 -13.09 8.21 -4.41
C GLU A 75 -13.62 7.01 -3.61
N LEU A 76 -12.73 6.28 -2.92
CA LEU A 76 -13.13 5.14 -2.08
C LEU A 76 -14.07 5.56 -0.95
N THR A 77 -13.84 6.72 -0.36
CA THR A 77 -14.71 7.28 0.69
C THR A 77 -16.10 7.58 0.13
N ALA A 78 -16.18 8.24 -1.02
CA ALA A 78 -17.46 8.53 -1.68
C ALA A 78 -18.22 7.24 -2.03
N HIS A 79 -17.53 6.24 -2.57
CA HIS A 79 -18.12 4.92 -2.83
C HIS A 79 -18.61 4.24 -1.55
N SER A 80 -17.84 4.33 -0.46
CA SER A 80 -18.21 3.72 0.82
C SER A 80 -19.45 4.36 1.42
N VAL A 81 -19.58 5.67 1.38
CA VAL A 81 -20.78 6.39 1.82
C VAL A 81 -21.98 6.00 0.96
N ALA A 82 -21.84 6.06 -0.37
CA ALA A 82 -22.94 5.75 -1.28
C ALA A 82 -23.46 4.29 -1.12
N ILE A 83 -22.53 3.33 -0.97
CA ILE A 83 -22.93 1.94 -0.74
C ILE A 83 -23.58 1.75 0.64
N SER A 84 -23.05 2.40 1.68
CA SER A 84 -23.64 2.32 3.03
C SER A 84 -25.09 2.79 3.03
N GLU A 85 -25.39 3.93 2.42
CA GLU A 85 -26.75 4.43 2.28
C GLU A 85 -27.66 3.48 1.48
N LYS A 86 -27.12 2.89 0.41
CA LYS A 86 -27.88 1.92 -0.40
C LYS A 86 -28.18 0.66 0.38
N LEU A 87 -27.18 0.11 1.09
CA LEU A 87 -27.38 -1.07 1.94
C LEU A 87 -28.37 -0.79 3.07
N GLY A 88 -28.31 0.39 3.70
CA GLY A 88 -29.27 0.82 4.71
C GLY A 88 -30.70 0.81 4.19
N ARG A 89 -30.95 1.42 3.03
CA ARG A 89 -32.29 1.40 2.40
C ARG A 89 -32.76 0.00 2.04
N GLU A 90 -31.89 -0.87 1.54
CA GLU A 90 -32.21 -2.27 1.25
C GLU A 90 -32.54 -3.05 2.53
N LEU A 91 -31.79 -2.82 3.60
CA LEU A 91 -32.03 -3.39 4.92
C LEU A 91 -33.41 -2.97 5.46
N ASP A 92 -33.70 -1.68 5.48
CA ASP A 92 -34.98 -1.14 5.95
C ASP A 92 -36.15 -1.72 5.14
N THR A 93 -36.00 -1.80 3.82
CA THR A 93 -37.01 -2.37 2.92
C THR A 93 -37.21 -3.85 3.21
N PHE A 94 -36.14 -4.59 3.48
CA PHE A 94 -36.22 -6.01 3.82
C PHE A 94 -36.90 -6.25 5.14
N LEU A 95 -36.54 -5.50 6.20
CA LEU A 95 -37.15 -5.58 7.51
C LEU A 95 -38.65 -5.21 7.48
N ALA A 96 -38.99 -4.14 6.78
CA ALA A 96 -40.36 -3.73 6.59
C ALA A 96 -41.22 -4.80 5.86
N ALA A 97 -40.65 -5.41 4.81
CA ALA A 97 -41.34 -6.47 4.07
C ALA A 97 -41.57 -7.73 4.91
N LYS A 98 -40.68 -8.01 5.87
CA LYS A 98 -40.84 -9.12 6.82
C LYS A 98 -41.69 -8.75 8.06
N GLY A 99 -41.88 -7.47 8.30
CA GLY A 99 -42.62 -6.99 9.49
C GLY A 99 -41.84 -7.24 10.79
N ILE A 100 -40.50 -7.29 10.75
CA ILE A 100 -39.64 -7.55 11.91
C ILE A 100 -38.76 -6.35 12.24
N PRO A 101 -38.50 -6.09 13.54
CA PRO A 101 -37.52 -5.09 13.93
C PRO A 101 -36.07 -5.62 13.70
N PHE A 102 -35.10 -4.70 13.65
CA PHE A 102 -33.71 -5.06 13.42
C PHE A 102 -33.17 -6.06 14.45
N ASP A 103 -33.51 -5.88 15.72
CA ASP A 103 -33.03 -6.76 16.80
C ASP A 103 -33.53 -8.20 16.69
N ALA A 104 -34.62 -8.43 15.97
CA ALA A 104 -35.16 -9.78 15.73
C ALA A 104 -34.28 -10.60 14.76
N LEU A 105 -33.25 -9.99 14.14
CA LEU A 105 -32.26 -10.73 13.37
C LEU A 105 -31.28 -11.51 14.28
N ASN A 106 -31.16 -11.15 15.56
CA ASN A 106 -30.35 -11.94 16.48
C ASN A 106 -30.97 -13.34 16.63
N ASP A 107 -30.11 -14.35 16.65
CA ASP A 107 -30.48 -15.77 16.75
C ASP A 107 -31.34 -16.30 15.58
N ASP A 108 -31.41 -15.55 14.46
CA ASP A 108 -32.09 -15.99 13.24
C ASP A 108 -31.11 -16.09 12.05
N PRO A 109 -30.26 -17.14 11.99
CA PRO A 109 -29.30 -17.32 10.92
C PRO A 109 -29.96 -17.48 9.53
N ALA A 110 -31.21 -17.94 9.46
CA ALA A 110 -31.91 -18.12 8.19
C ALA A 110 -32.28 -16.77 7.58
N THR A 111 -32.85 -15.87 8.38
CA THR A 111 -33.15 -14.50 7.93
C THR A 111 -31.91 -13.68 7.64
N ILE A 112 -30.84 -13.83 8.44
CA ILE A 112 -29.52 -13.21 8.14
C ILE A 112 -29.01 -13.68 6.77
N ALA A 113 -29.06 -15.00 6.49
CA ALA A 113 -28.57 -15.51 5.20
C ALA A 113 -29.40 -15.01 4.01
N GLU A 114 -30.70 -14.82 4.19
CA GLU A 114 -31.58 -14.25 3.17
C GLU A 114 -31.29 -12.79 2.93
N LEU A 115 -31.03 -12.01 3.98
CA LEU A 115 -30.60 -10.62 3.90
C LEU A 115 -29.25 -10.50 3.18
N GLU A 116 -28.27 -11.32 3.54
CA GLU A 116 -26.96 -11.34 2.89
C GLU A 116 -27.07 -11.64 1.39
N LYS A 117 -27.93 -12.57 0.98
CA LYS A 117 -28.21 -12.84 -0.44
C LYS A 117 -28.76 -11.61 -1.16
N ARG A 118 -29.65 -10.87 -0.50
CA ARG A 118 -30.21 -9.64 -1.07
C ARG A 118 -29.18 -8.52 -1.20
N LEU A 119 -28.33 -8.35 -0.17
CA LEU A 119 -27.29 -7.33 -0.14
C LEU A 119 -26.08 -7.65 -1.04
N TYR A 120 -25.96 -8.89 -1.51
CA TYR A 120 -24.86 -9.30 -2.38
C TYR A 120 -24.80 -8.51 -3.70
N ALA A 121 -25.92 -8.33 -4.38
CA ALA A 121 -25.94 -7.66 -5.68
C ALA A 121 -25.42 -6.21 -5.63
N PRO A 122 -25.87 -5.35 -4.70
CA PRO A 122 -25.28 -4.02 -4.56
C PRO A 122 -23.80 -4.03 -4.16
N LEU A 123 -23.38 -4.98 -3.31
CA LEU A 123 -21.97 -5.13 -2.93
C LEU A 123 -21.09 -5.55 -4.10
N SER A 124 -21.49 -6.58 -4.83
CA SER A 124 -20.75 -7.08 -5.99
C SER A 124 -20.64 -6.01 -7.08
N SER A 125 -21.74 -5.28 -7.34
CA SER A 125 -21.73 -4.16 -8.28
C SER A 125 -20.76 -3.04 -7.86
N THR A 126 -20.69 -2.71 -6.57
CA THR A 126 -19.76 -1.70 -6.07
C THR A 126 -18.32 -2.21 -6.10
N LEU A 127 -18.09 -3.48 -5.74
CA LEU A 127 -16.76 -4.10 -5.82
C LEU A 127 -16.21 -4.08 -7.25
N SER A 128 -17.05 -4.30 -8.25
CA SER A 128 -16.63 -4.26 -9.66
C SER A 128 -16.42 -2.84 -10.19
N ALA A 129 -17.05 -1.83 -9.60
CA ALA A 129 -16.93 -0.43 -10.01
C ALA A 129 -15.81 0.31 -9.28
N ALA A 130 -15.48 -0.08 -8.06
CA ALA A 130 -14.49 0.58 -7.24
C ALA A 130 -13.09 -0.01 -7.45
N SER A 131 -12.06 0.84 -7.37
CA SER A 131 -10.65 0.42 -7.42
C SER A 131 -10.20 -0.20 -6.10
N CYS A 132 -10.91 -1.23 -5.62
CA CYS A 132 -10.61 -1.91 -4.36
C CYS A 132 -10.54 -3.43 -4.55
N SER A 133 -9.78 -4.10 -3.69
CA SER A 133 -9.59 -5.55 -3.75
C SER A 133 -10.68 -6.33 -3.02
N GLY A 134 -11.49 -5.67 -2.20
CA GLY A 134 -12.56 -6.29 -1.43
C GLY A 134 -13.50 -5.28 -0.83
N ILE A 135 -14.67 -5.74 -0.48
CA ILE A 135 -15.74 -4.96 0.14
C ILE A 135 -16.43 -5.79 1.21
N PHE A 136 -16.87 -5.16 2.28
CA PHE A 136 -17.60 -5.84 3.33
C PHE A 136 -18.71 -4.95 3.91
N PHE A 137 -19.70 -5.58 4.49
CA PHE A 137 -20.59 -4.95 5.47
C PHE A 137 -20.66 -5.79 6.73
N CYS A 138 -21.01 -5.16 7.82
CA CYS A 138 -21.15 -5.78 9.13
C CYS A 138 -22.45 -5.28 9.76
N LEU A 139 -23.26 -6.19 10.22
CA LEU A 139 -24.47 -5.91 10.95
C LEU A 139 -24.20 -6.01 12.46
N ASN A 140 -24.81 -5.14 13.26
CA ASN A 140 -24.68 -5.22 14.72
C ASN A 140 -25.64 -6.28 15.32
N VAL A 141 -25.68 -7.44 14.68
CA VAL A 141 -26.44 -8.62 15.12
C VAL A 141 -25.55 -9.85 15.05
N THR A 142 -25.88 -10.88 15.81
CA THR A 142 -25.18 -12.17 15.80
C THR A 142 -26.15 -13.31 15.48
N ALA A 143 -25.63 -14.33 14.77
CA ALA A 143 -26.42 -15.52 14.43
C ALA A 143 -26.68 -16.46 15.63
N ASN A 144 -25.90 -16.28 16.71
CA ASN A 144 -26.05 -17.07 17.93
C ASN A 144 -25.56 -16.29 19.15
N THR A 145 -26.48 -15.81 19.98
CA THR A 145 -26.20 -15.08 21.22
C THR A 145 -25.67 -15.96 22.36
N GLU A 146 -25.82 -17.30 22.26
CA GLU A 146 -25.33 -18.23 23.28
C GLU A 146 -23.81 -18.50 23.19
N LEU A 147 -23.15 -18.05 22.12
CA LEU A 147 -21.72 -18.24 21.96
C LEU A 147 -20.93 -17.41 22.98
N PRO A 148 -19.82 -17.96 23.53
CA PRO A 148 -19.01 -17.26 24.53
C PRO A 148 -18.50 -15.87 24.09
N ASN A 149 -18.41 -15.62 22.78
CA ASN A 149 -17.93 -14.39 22.18
C ASN A 149 -19.00 -13.69 21.35
N ALA A 150 -20.29 -13.93 21.62
CA ALA A 150 -21.38 -13.37 20.84
C ALA A 150 -21.38 -11.83 20.80
N ASP A 151 -20.85 -11.20 21.85
CA ASP A 151 -20.73 -9.74 21.97
C ASP A 151 -19.73 -9.13 20.98
N VAL A 152 -18.79 -9.92 20.43
CA VAL A 152 -17.79 -9.49 19.46
C VAL A 152 -17.97 -10.13 18.07
N LEU A 153 -18.81 -11.15 17.97
CA LEU A 153 -19.18 -11.77 16.71
C LEU A 153 -20.31 -10.99 16.04
N ARG A 154 -20.14 -10.69 14.78
CA ARG A 154 -21.14 -9.94 14.01
C ARG A 154 -21.40 -10.62 12.68
N ALA A 155 -22.67 -10.68 12.31
CA ALA A 155 -23.09 -11.15 11.01
C ALA A 155 -22.72 -10.14 9.92
N GLY A 156 -22.41 -10.63 8.74
CA GLY A 156 -22.04 -9.79 7.62
C GLY A 156 -21.40 -10.55 6.48
N LEU A 157 -21.13 -9.86 5.40
CA LEU A 157 -20.57 -10.43 4.19
C LEU A 157 -19.27 -9.71 3.81
N TYR A 158 -18.23 -10.48 3.52
CA TYR A 158 -16.98 -9.99 3.00
C TYR A 158 -16.66 -10.65 1.66
N LEU A 159 -16.60 -9.85 0.62
CA LEU A 159 -16.25 -10.26 -0.73
C LEU A 159 -14.84 -9.74 -1.09
N ARG A 160 -14.07 -10.56 -1.76
CA ARG A 160 -12.75 -10.19 -2.25
C ARG A 160 -12.45 -10.87 -3.57
N TYR A 161 -11.68 -10.21 -4.44
CA TYR A 161 -11.12 -10.84 -5.62
C TYR A 161 -9.93 -11.75 -5.25
N THR A 162 -9.81 -12.88 -5.96
CA THR A 162 -8.71 -13.84 -5.76
C THR A 162 -7.38 -13.34 -6.30
N GLY A 163 -7.40 -12.48 -7.30
CA GLY A 163 -6.23 -11.88 -7.94
C GLY A 163 -5.92 -10.50 -7.41
N LEU A 164 -4.62 -10.19 -7.23
CA LEU A 164 -4.16 -8.85 -6.84
C LEU A 164 -4.08 -7.87 -8.02
N GLN A 165 -4.35 -8.34 -9.25
CA GLN A 165 -4.29 -7.48 -10.44
C GLN A 165 -5.69 -7.07 -10.86
N PRO A 166 -6.01 -5.76 -10.85
CA PRO A 166 -7.34 -5.24 -11.17
C PRO A 166 -7.67 -5.26 -12.67
N THR A 167 -6.84 -5.85 -13.52
CA THR A 167 -6.90 -5.62 -14.97
C THR A 167 -8.08 -6.26 -15.67
N VAL A 168 -8.74 -7.26 -15.14
CA VAL A 168 -10.06 -7.77 -15.62
C VAL A 168 -10.68 -8.62 -14.50
N ALA A 169 -11.16 -8.00 -13.44
CA ALA A 169 -11.93 -8.74 -12.45
C ALA A 169 -13.28 -9.12 -13.05
N SER A 170 -13.48 -10.40 -13.33
CA SER A 170 -14.81 -10.91 -13.62
C SER A 170 -15.54 -11.22 -12.31
N GLU A 171 -16.85 -11.16 -12.30
CA GLU A 171 -17.65 -11.57 -11.14
C GLU A 171 -17.33 -13.02 -10.68
N GLN A 172 -16.78 -13.84 -11.58
CA GLN A 172 -16.38 -15.22 -11.31
C GLN A 172 -15.13 -15.33 -10.43
N ASP A 173 -14.35 -14.24 -10.30
CA ASP A 173 -13.14 -14.20 -9.48
C ASP A 173 -13.41 -13.70 -8.04
N ALA A 174 -14.63 -13.32 -7.73
CA ALA A 174 -15.01 -12.93 -6.39
C ALA A 174 -15.16 -14.15 -5.49
N VAL A 175 -14.50 -14.10 -4.34
CA VAL A 175 -14.54 -15.14 -3.31
C VAL A 175 -15.19 -14.58 -2.07
N CYS A 176 -16.11 -15.34 -1.49
CA CYS A 176 -16.68 -15.01 -0.20
C CYS A 176 -15.73 -15.47 0.92
N PHE A 177 -15.21 -14.52 1.67
CA PHE A 177 -14.30 -14.81 2.79
C PHE A 177 -15.05 -14.94 4.12
N ARG A 178 -16.20 -14.27 4.27
CA ARG A 178 -17.06 -14.32 5.45
C ARG A 178 -18.49 -14.04 5.06
N GLY A 179 -19.42 -14.65 5.79
CA GLY A 179 -20.86 -14.53 5.60
C GLY A 179 -21.57 -15.86 5.92
N ALA A 180 -22.88 -15.93 5.82
CA ALA A 180 -23.63 -17.15 6.03
C ALA A 180 -23.35 -18.18 4.93
N ALA A 181 -23.03 -19.42 5.31
CA ALA A 181 -22.73 -20.50 4.38
C ALA A 181 -23.86 -20.76 3.39
N GLU A 182 -25.10 -20.57 3.80
CA GLU A 182 -26.29 -20.72 2.97
C GLU A 182 -26.42 -19.60 1.94
N ALA A 183 -26.04 -18.36 2.30
CA ALA A 183 -25.98 -17.25 1.37
C ALA A 183 -24.94 -17.52 0.27
N ALA A 184 -23.74 -17.91 0.65
CA ALA A 184 -22.68 -18.22 -0.30
C ALA A 184 -23.03 -19.39 -1.24
N ARG A 185 -23.61 -20.46 -0.70
CA ARG A 185 -24.08 -21.59 -1.53
C ARG A 185 -25.21 -21.17 -2.49
N GLY A 186 -26.16 -20.39 -2.01
CA GLY A 186 -27.24 -19.89 -2.84
C GLY A 186 -26.79 -18.99 -3.99
N LEU A 187 -25.72 -18.22 -3.76
CA LEU A 187 -25.10 -17.33 -4.74
C LEU A 187 -24.02 -18.02 -5.58
N ARG A 188 -23.73 -19.29 -5.36
CA ARG A 188 -22.67 -20.08 -6.01
C ARG A 188 -21.28 -19.44 -5.90
N LEU A 189 -21.03 -18.76 -4.79
CA LEU A 189 -19.71 -18.16 -4.53
C LEU A 189 -18.72 -19.21 -4.09
N GLN A 190 -17.47 -19.04 -4.50
CA GLN A 190 -16.36 -19.79 -3.91
C GLN A 190 -16.19 -19.34 -2.45
N MET A 191 -16.11 -20.29 -1.53
CA MET A 191 -15.91 -20.01 -0.11
C MET A 191 -14.45 -20.24 0.27
N HIS A 192 -13.91 -19.38 1.10
CA HIS A 192 -12.61 -19.62 1.69
C HIS A 192 -12.65 -20.85 2.60
N ASN A 193 -11.59 -21.67 2.59
CA ASN A 193 -11.52 -22.93 3.35
C ASN A 193 -11.56 -22.75 4.88
N ARG A 194 -11.35 -21.54 5.38
CA ARG A 194 -11.52 -21.15 6.79
C ARG A 194 -12.77 -20.30 6.95
N TRP A 195 -13.88 -20.84 6.49
CA TRP A 195 -15.16 -20.18 6.58
C TRP A 195 -15.56 -19.94 8.03
N ASN A 196 -15.86 -18.70 8.36
CA ASN A 196 -16.48 -18.32 9.61
C ASN A 196 -17.74 -17.53 9.28
N PRO A 197 -18.96 -17.99 9.69
CA PRO A 197 -20.21 -17.35 9.32
C PRO A 197 -20.36 -15.95 9.94
N GLU A 198 -19.53 -15.60 10.91
CA GLU A 198 -19.60 -14.35 11.63
C GLU A 198 -18.31 -13.54 11.49
N LEU A 199 -18.45 -12.22 11.36
CA LEU A 199 -17.33 -11.29 11.40
C LEU A 199 -16.91 -11.06 12.86
N ASN A 200 -15.68 -11.41 13.19
CA ASN A 200 -15.10 -11.05 14.47
C ASN A 200 -14.47 -9.65 14.39
N THR A 201 -15.12 -8.68 15.01
CA THR A 201 -14.65 -7.29 15.02
C THR A 201 -13.61 -6.99 16.10
N ALA A 202 -13.36 -7.93 17.03
CA ALA A 202 -12.41 -7.77 18.13
C ALA A 202 -10.93 -7.89 17.72
N LEU A 203 -10.63 -8.12 16.43
CA LEU A 203 -9.27 -8.32 15.94
C LEU A 203 -8.47 -7.02 15.74
N ILE A 204 -9.04 -5.85 16.03
CA ILE A 204 -8.32 -4.58 16.00
C ILE A 204 -8.06 -4.15 17.44
N PRO A 205 -6.82 -4.33 17.98
CA PRO A 205 -6.48 -3.81 19.29
C PRO A 205 -6.66 -2.29 19.29
N GLY A 206 -7.46 -1.76 20.20
CA GLY A 206 -7.72 -0.32 20.31
C GLY A 206 -8.92 0.22 19.52
N SER A 207 -9.70 -0.61 18.82
CA SER A 207 -11.01 -0.18 18.34
C SER A 207 -11.99 -0.11 19.52
N GLU A 208 -12.07 1.08 20.12
CA GLU A 208 -13.19 1.37 21.00
C GLU A 208 -14.48 1.20 20.22
N ARG A 209 -15.47 0.51 20.82
CA ARG A 209 -16.79 0.35 20.23
C ARG A 209 -17.32 1.73 19.91
N VAL A 210 -17.48 2.04 18.64
CA VAL A 210 -18.32 3.15 18.23
C VAL A 210 -19.74 2.68 18.43
N SER A 211 -20.26 2.89 19.63
CA SER A 211 -21.69 2.79 19.88
C SER A 211 -22.34 3.96 19.15
N ALA A 212 -23.05 3.65 18.07
CA ALA A 212 -23.97 4.58 17.45
C ALA A 212 -25.19 4.82 18.38
#